data_1d712e8da9ee91f2f35cd32c9b133cac
#
_entry.id   1d712e8da9ee91f2f35cd32c9b133cac
#
_cell.length_a   1.000
_cell.length_b   1.000
_cell.length_c   1.000
_cell.angle_alpha   90.00
_cell.angle_beta   90.00
_cell.angle_gamma   90.00
#
_symmetry.space_group_name_H-M   'P 1'
#
loop_
_entity.id
_entity.type
_entity.pdbx_description
1 polymer ?
#
loop_
_entity_poly.entity_id
_entity_poly.type
_entity_poly.pdbx_seq_one_letter_code
_entity_poly.pdbx_strand_id
1 'polypeptide(L)'
;YNHIKLLQFKILKLLKSVISNLLREKSQIKVKHPNDILIQNRKISGILIESINCYSKLYAIVGIGVNINNSPSINKWKTIHLNKLLKIKVKPGEIAKKIRKKIKI
;
A
#
# COMPACT_ATOMS: atom_id res chain seq x y z
N TYR A 1 -20.26 4.95 -5.97
CA TYR A 1 -19.84 3.58 -5.65
C TYR A 1 -18.76 3.07 -6.61
N ASN A 2 -18.97 3.21 -7.92
CA ASN A 2 -17.99 2.78 -8.92
C ASN A 2 -16.70 3.59 -8.86
N HIS A 3 -16.77 4.84 -8.45
CA HIS A 3 -15.59 5.71 -8.27
C HIS A 3 -14.68 5.21 -7.16
N ILE A 4 -15.25 4.65 -6.09
CA ILE A 4 -14.46 4.10 -4.98
C ILE A 4 -13.68 2.87 -5.42
N LYS A 5 -14.30 1.97 -6.17
CA LYS A 5 -13.61 0.78 -6.70
C LYS A 5 -12.48 1.15 -7.65
N LEU A 6 -12.70 2.14 -8.51
CA LEU A 6 -11.67 2.62 -9.43
C LEU A 6 -10.50 3.26 -8.67
N LEU A 7 -10.81 4.07 -7.65
CA LEU A 7 -9.79 4.69 -6.81
C LEU A 7 -8.98 3.62 -6.08
N GLN A 8 -9.64 2.62 -5.51
CA GLN A 8 -9.00 1.49 -4.83
C GLN A 8 -8.01 0.77 -5.76
N PHE A 9 -8.42 0.47 -6.98
CA PHE A 9 -7.59 -0.16 -7.97
C PHE A 9 -6.36 0.70 -8.30
N LYS A 10 -6.56 1.99 -8.51
CA LYS A 10 -5.47 2.93 -8.81
C LYS A 10 -4.46 3.05 -7.68
N ILE A 11 -4.93 3.11 -6.43
CA ILE A 11 -4.06 3.20 -5.27
C ILE A 11 -3.24 1.91 -5.10
N LEU A 12 -3.86 0.75 -5.24
CA LEU A 12 -3.14 -0.52 -5.17
C LEU A 12 -2.07 -0.63 -6.24
N LYS A 13 -2.37 -0.23 -7.46
CA LYS A 13 -1.42 -0.23 -8.56
C LYS A 13 -0.24 0.70 -8.29
N LEU A 14 -0.52 1.88 -7.74
CA LEU A 14 0.49 2.84 -7.35
C LEU A 14 1.41 2.29 -6.26
N LEU A 15 0.84 1.72 -5.21
CA LEU A 15 1.59 1.12 -4.11
C LEU A 15 2.46 -0.03 -4.59
N LYS A 16 1.91 -0.90 -5.43
CA LYS A 16 2.68 -1.99 -6.01
C LYS A 16 3.89 -1.45 -6.78
N SER A 17 3.70 -0.37 -7.54
CA SER A 17 4.79 0.27 -8.28
C SER A 17 5.86 0.85 -7.35
N VAL A 18 5.46 1.57 -6.29
CA VAL A 18 6.41 2.14 -5.33
C VAL A 18 7.24 1.04 -4.66
N ILE A 19 6.58 0.00 -4.17
CA ILE A 19 7.26 -1.09 -3.48
C ILE A 19 8.14 -1.87 -4.45
N SER A 20 7.64 -2.18 -5.63
CA SER A 20 8.36 -2.90 -6.67
C SER A 20 9.64 -2.19 -7.09
N ASN A 21 9.61 -0.86 -7.18
CA ASN A 21 10.79 -0.08 -7.57
C ASN A 21 11.88 -0.07 -6.50
N LEU A 22 11.54 -0.34 -5.25
CA LEU A 22 12.51 -0.45 -4.16
C LEU A 22 13.18 -1.82 -4.12
N LEU A 23 12.51 -2.84 -4.60
CA LEU A 23 12.98 -4.22 -4.53
C LEU A 23 13.78 -4.57 -5.78
N ARG A 24 14.90 -5.27 -5.61
CA ARG A 24 15.69 -5.78 -6.72
C ARG A 24 15.01 -6.97 -7.39
N GLU A 25 14.41 -7.84 -6.60
CA GLU A 25 13.66 -8.99 -7.10
C GLU A 25 12.18 -8.68 -7.06
N LYS A 26 11.56 -8.66 -8.24
CA LYS A 26 10.16 -8.24 -8.40
C LYS A 26 9.17 -9.40 -8.49
N SER A 27 9.67 -10.63 -8.58
CA SER A 27 8.87 -11.81 -8.91
C SER A 27 7.88 -12.22 -7.82
N GLN A 28 8.05 -11.73 -6.60
CA GLN A 28 7.27 -12.19 -5.45
C GLN A 28 6.18 -11.23 -4.99
N ILE A 29 6.02 -10.10 -5.71
CA ILE A 29 5.02 -9.11 -5.31
C ILE A 29 3.68 -9.40 -5.98
N LYS A 30 2.62 -9.42 -5.19
CA LYS A 30 1.25 -9.69 -5.66
C LYS A 30 0.26 -8.74 -5.01
N VAL A 31 -0.77 -8.41 -5.75
CA VAL A 31 -1.93 -7.72 -5.20
C VAL A 31 -2.95 -8.77 -4.79
N LYS A 32 -3.35 -8.74 -3.52
CA LYS A 32 -4.48 -9.54 -3.03
C LYS A 32 -5.68 -8.61 -2.92
N HIS A 33 -6.59 -8.74 -3.88
CA HIS A 33 -7.79 -7.91 -3.87
C HIS A 33 -8.67 -8.19 -2.66
N PRO A 34 -9.32 -7.18 -2.12
CA PRO A 34 -9.42 -5.82 -2.69
C PRO A 34 -8.37 -4.83 -2.18
N ASN A 35 -7.61 -5.12 -1.12
CA ASN A 35 -6.93 -4.09 -0.34
C ASN A 35 -5.45 -4.35 -0.03
N ASP A 36 -4.91 -5.50 -0.37
CA ASP A 36 -3.63 -5.91 0.19
C ASP A 36 -2.56 -6.12 -0.86
N ILE A 37 -1.32 -5.84 -0.46
CA ILE A 37 -0.13 -6.17 -1.24
C ILE A 37 0.68 -7.20 -0.45
N LEU A 38 1.06 -8.27 -1.12
CA LEU A 38 1.82 -9.36 -0.55
C LEU A 38 3.19 -9.47 -1.21
N ILE A 39 4.19 -9.83 -0.42
CA ILE A 39 5.50 -10.25 -0.92
C ILE A 39 5.80 -11.61 -0.30
N GLN A 40 6.13 -12.59 -1.13
CA GLN A 40 6.35 -13.97 -0.67
C GLN A 40 5.14 -14.50 0.13
N ASN A 41 3.95 -14.17 -0.35
CA ASN A 41 2.67 -14.51 0.29
C ASN A 41 2.49 -13.94 1.71
N ARG A 42 3.24 -12.89 2.05
CA ARG A 42 3.14 -12.20 3.34
C ARG A 42 2.71 -10.75 3.13
N LYS A 43 1.79 -10.29 3.94
CA LYS A 43 1.26 -8.93 3.80
C LYS A 43 2.31 -7.88 4.17
N ILE A 44 2.57 -6.96 3.24
CA ILE A 44 3.47 -5.83 3.46
C ILE A 44 2.71 -4.51 3.50
N SER A 45 1.58 -4.42 2.84
CA SER A 45 0.82 -3.17 2.74
C SER A 45 -0.67 -3.46 2.63
N GLY A 46 -1.46 -2.56 3.15
CA GLY A 46 -2.91 -2.60 3.01
C GLY A 46 -3.47 -1.19 2.82
N ILE A 47 -4.64 -1.12 2.22
CA ILE A 47 -5.35 0.14 2.05
C ILE A 47 -6.76 0.04 2.61
N LEU A 48 -7.29 1.17 3.04
CA LEU A 48 -8.68 1.30 3.46
C LEU A 48 -9.21 2.60 2.86
N ILE A 49 -10.31 2.52 2.12
CA ILE A 49 -10.95 3.69 1.54
C ILE A 49 -12.34 3.84 2.12
N GLU A 50 -12.61 5.03 2.65
CA GLU A 50 -13.90 5.40 3.20
C GLU A 50 -14.44 6.60 2.44
N SER A 51 -15.76 6.66 2.25
CA SER A 51 -16.40 7.80 1.61
C SER A 51 -17.21 8.59 2.62
N ILE A 52 -17.16 9.90 2.51
CA ILE A 52 -17.90 10.81 3.38
C ILE A 52 -18.61 11.85 2.51
N ASN A 53 -19.92 11.99 2.75
CA ASN A 53 -20.69 13.08 2.15
C ASN A 53 -20.63 14.31 3.05
N CYS A 54 -20.25 15.45 2.47
CA CYS A 54 -20.18 16.70 3.21
C CYS A 54 -20.58 17.85 2.28
N TYR A 55 -21.63 18.57 2.63
CA TYR A 55 -22.16 19.69 1.85
C TYR A 55 -22.36 19.35 0.37
N SER A 56 -23.04 18.25 0.09
CA SER A 56 -23.34 17.76 -1.27
C SER A 56 -22.11 17.33 -2.07
N LYS A 57 -20.95 17.22 -1.43
CA LYS A 57 -19.73 16.71 -2.07
C LYS A 57 -19.37 15.37 -1.46
N LEU A 58 -18.88 14.45 -2.30
CA LEU A 58 -18.36 13.17 -1.87
C LEU A 58 -16.84 13.25 -1.74
N TYR A 59 -16.36 12.96 -0.54
CA TYR A 59 -14.92 12.88 -0.27
C TYR A 59 -14.53 11.43 -0.05
N ALA A 60 -13.36 11.07 -0.54
CA ALA A 60 -12.76 9.78 -0.25
C ALA A 60 -11.59 9.99 0.71
N ILE A 61 -11.57 9.21 1.79
CA ILE A 61 -10.45 9.16 2.71
C ILE A 61 -9.70 7.87 2.42
N VAL A 62 -8.42 7.98 2.07
CA VAL A 62 -7.58 6.84 1.72
C VAL A 62 -6.56 6.63 2.83
N GLY A 63 -6.70 5.52 3.54
CA GLY A 63 -5.71 5.08 4.50
C GLY A 63 -4.76 4.09 3.84
N ILE A 64 -3.46 4.31 3.99
CA ILE A 64 -2.43 3.44 3.43
C ILE A 64 -1.50 3.04 4.55
N GLY A 65 -1.38 1.73 4.79
CA GLY A 65 -0.42 1.16 5.72
C GLY A 65 0.68 0.43 4.98
N VAL A 66 1.93 0.70 5.34
CA VAL A 66 3.09 -0.02 4.80
C VAL A 66 3.97 -0.45 5.95
N ASN A 67 4.29 -1.74 6.01
CA ASN A 67 5.21 -2.26 7.02
C ASN A 67 6.63 -1.95 6.60
N ILE A 68 7.32 -1.10 7.34
CA ILE A 68 8.66 -0.64 6.98
C ILE A 68 9.73 -1.24 7.90
N ASN A 69 9.59 -1.06 9.20
CA ASN A 69 10.60 -1.46 10.19
C ASN A 69 10.28 -2.71 10.99
N ASN A 70 9.04 -3.13 10.99
CA ASN A 70 8.66 -4.35 11.71
C ASN A 70 7.49 -5.05 11.02
N SER A 71 7.36 -6.35 11.31
CA SER A 71 6.29 -7.19 10.80
C SER A 71 5.29 -7.42 11.92
N PRO A 72 4.17 -6.70 11.95
CA PRO A 72 3.20 -6.86 13.03
C PRO A 72 2.61 -8.26 13.05
N SER A 73 2.35 -8.77 14.25
CA SER A 73 1.72 -10.06 14.43
C SER A 73 0.20 -9.90 14.29
N ILE A 74 -0.36 -10.53 13.26
CA ILE A 74 -1.79 -10.54 13.00
C ILE A 74 -2.26 -11.98 12.98
N ASN A 75 -3.33 -12.30 13.73
CA ASN A 75 -3.75 -13.67 14.03
C ASN A 75 -3.90 -14.62 12.83
N LYS A 76 -4.30 -14.11 11.67
CA LYS A 76 -4.60 -14.97 10.50
C LYS A 76 -3.63 -14.77 9.34
N TRP A 77 -2.74 -13.80 9.40
CA TRP A 77 -1.94 -13.42 8.24
C TRP A 77 -0.48 -13.31 8.59
N LYS A 78 0.34 -13.90 7.73
CA LYS A 78 1.78 -13.66 7.80
C LYS A 78 2.08 -12.29 7.25
N THR A 79 2.98 -11.56 7.89
CA THR A 79 3.39 -10.22 7.51
C THR A 79 4.88 -10.17 7.23
N ILE A 80 5.29 -9.13 6.51
CA ILE A 80 6.70 -8.85 6.21
C ILE A 80 6.89 -7.34 6.21
N HIS A 81 8.12 -6.85 6.31
CA HIS A 81 8.41 -5.44 6.26
C HIS A 81 9.56 -5.13 5.30
N LEU A 82 9.53 -3.91 4.73
CA LEU A 82 10.47 -3.49 3.68
C LEU A 82 11.92 -3.61 4.10
N ASN A 83 12.27 -3.11 5.29
CA ASN A 83 13.67 -3.07 5.71
C ASN A 83 14.27 -4.43 6.02
N LYS A 84 13.45 -5.47 6.09
CA LYS A 84 13.96 -6.85 6.13
C LYS A 84 14.50 -7.28 4.77
N LEU A 85 13.95 -6.71 3.69
CA LEU A 85 14.26 -7.11 2.32
C LEU A 85 15.30 -6.21 1.65
N LEU A 86 15.51 -5.01 2.16
CA LEU A 86 16.36 -4.01 1.53
C LEU A 86 17.76 -4.00 2.14
N LYS A 87 18.77 -3.88 1.28
CA LYS A 87 20.16 -3.68 1.73
C LYS A 87 20.35 -2.30 2.34
N ILE A 88 19.78 -1.28 1.69
CA ILE A 88 19.80 0.10 2.18
C ILE A 88 18.45 0.39 2.79
N LYS A 89 18.43 0.66 4.08
CA LYS A 89 17.18 0.89 4.82
C LYS A 89 16.52 2.17 4.36
N VAL A 90 15.18 2.15 4.33
CA VAL A 90 14.38 3.35 4.04
C VAL A 90 13.69 3.83 5.30
N LYS A 91 13.37 5.11 5.34
CA LYS A 91 12.61 5.72 6.43
C LYS A 91 11.14 5.85 6.03
N PRO A 92 10.21 5.76 6.99
CA PRO A 92 8.77 5.92 6.69
C PRO A 92 8.46 7.20 5.91
N GLY A 93 9.10 8.32 6.25
CA GLY A 93 8.91 9.58 5.54
C GLY A 93 9.29 9.54 4.07
N GLU A 94 10.32 8.76 3.71
CA GLU A 94 10.72 8.59 2.31
C GLU A 94 9.64 7.87 1.51
N ILE A 95 9.04 6.84 2.11
CA ILE A 95 7.98 6.07 1.46
C ILE A 95 6.73 6.94 1.29
N ALA A 96 6.34 7.67 2.32
CA ALA A 96 5.21 8.60 2.25
C ALA A 96 5.39 9.62 1.13
N LYS A 97 6.60 10.17 1.01
CA LYS A 97 6.94 11.13 -0.04
C LYS A 97 6.82 10.55 -1.44
N LYS A 98 7.31 9.32 -1.63
CA LYS A 98 7.22 8.62 -2.91
C LYS A 98 5.77 8.37 -3.31
N ILE A 99 4.95 7.95 -2.36
CA ILE A 99 3.53 7.72 -2.60
C ILE A 99 2.85 9.04 -2.98
N ARG A 100 3.09 10.10 -2.22
CA ARG A 100 2.50 11.42 -2.48
C ARG A 100 2.82 11.94 -3.86
N LYS A 101 4.07 11.78 -4.31
CA LYS A 101 4.48 12.21 -5.65
C LYS A 101 3.76 11.48 -6.78
N LYS A 102 3.37 10.26 -6.55
CA LYS A 102 2.69 9.45 -7.57
C LYS A 102 1.17 9.62 -7.57
N ILE A 103 0.60 10.17 -6.52
CA ILE A 103 -0.84 10.41 -6.48
C ILE A 103 -1.17 11.58 -7.39
N LYS A 104 -1.89 11.28 -8.46
CA LYS A 104 -2.43 12.26 -9.41
C LYS A 104 -3.91 11.93 -9.60
N ILE A 105 -4.71 12.63 -8.86
CA ILE A 105 -6.15 12.41 -8.89
C ILE A 105 -6.85 13.64 -9.42
#